data_0c5073f8d7e931876beb132d4fa8a9c9
#
_entry.id   0c5073f8d7e931876beb132d4fa8a9c9
#
_cell.length_a   1.000
_cell.length_b   1.000
_cell.length_c   1.000
_cell.angle_alpha   90.00
_cell.angle_beta   90.00
_cell.angle_gamma   90.00
#
_symmetry.space_group_name_H-M   'P 1'
#
loop_
_entity.id
_entity.type
_entity.pdbx_description
1 polymer ?
#
loop_
_entity_poly.entity_id
_entity_poly.type
_entity_poly.pdbx_seq_one_letter_code
_entity_poly.pdbx_strand_id
1 'polypeptide(L)'
;MTTANDMKNKQNDEIIIKVEDITVAYEDKPVLWDVELNVKKGVLMAIVGPNGAGKSTLIKTMLNLIKPVTGEVLFYNEKYDKVRNKIAYVPQRGSVDWDFPTTVFDVVEMGRYGKVGWLKKVRKIDKEKTKESIAKVGMEEFSDRQISQLSGGQQQRVFLARALVQDAEVYFMDEPFQGVDSKTEKSIVDILKKLRNEGKTVIAVHHDLQTVKEYFDYVTFINISVMASGHVNDVFTEENIEKTYKNKSLSNKIKENLEVKKEG
;
A
#
# COMPACT_ATOMS: atom_id res chain seq x y z
N MET A 1 -33.46 14.84 12.60
CA MET A 1 -32.27 14.65 13.47
C MET A 1 -31.48 13.48 12.92
N THR A 2 -30.37 13.76 12.24
CA THR A 2 -29.47 12.73 11.68
C THR A 2 -28.70 12.15 12.85
N THR A 3 -28.78 10.86 13.08
CA THR A 3 -28.12 10.20 14.22
C THR A 3 -26.62 10.12 14.02
N ALA A 4 -25.84 10.04 15.10
CA ALA A 4 -24.37 9.88 15.02
C ALA A 4 -23.94 8.64 14.19
N ASN A 5 -24.84 7.63 14.07
CA ASN A 5 -24.64 6.46 13.22
C ASN A 5 -24.79 6.79 11.71
N ASP A 6 -25.73 7.71 11.36
CA ASP A 6 -25.89 8.14 9.96
C ASP A 6 -24.72 9.01 9.49
N MET A 7 -24.10 9.77 10.41
CA MET A 7 -22.89 10.52 10.11
C MET A 7 -21.65 9.62 9.94
N LYS A 8 -21.50 8.55 10.75
CA LYS A 8 -20.43 7.56 10.57
C LYS A 8 -20.60 6.77 9.27
N ASN A 9 -21.81 6.39 8.90
CA ASN A 9 -22.07 5.69 7.64
C ASN A 9 -21.80 6.58 6.41
N LYS A 10 -22.16 7.86 6.45
CA LYS A 10 -21.86 8.80 5.35
C LYS A 10 -20.36 9.11 5.22
N GLN A 11 -19.58 9.08 6.31
CA GLN A 11 -18.13 9.26 6.28
C GLN A 11 -17.38 8.07 5.65
N ASN A 12 -17.99 6.86 5.69
CA ASN A 12 -17.40 5.65 5.11
C ASN A 12 -17.64 5.48 3.60
N ASP A 13 -18.41 6.35 2.95
CA ASP A 13 -18.70 6.26 1.51
C ASP A 13 -17.87 7.25 0.67
N GLU A 14 -17.05 8.09 1.30
CA GLU A 14 -16.19 9.05 0.59
C GLU A 14 -15.07 8.30 -0.16
N ILE A 15 -15.06 8.39 -1.51
CA ILE A 15 -13.97 7.89 -2.34
C ILE A 15 -12.83 8.90 -2.28
N ILE A 16 -11.65 8.46 -1.83
CA ILE A 16 -10.47 9.32 -1.68
C ILE A 16 -9.37 9.00 -2.69
N ILE A 17 -9.40 7.83 -3.31
CA ILE A 17 -8.48 7.47 -4.39
C ILE A 17 -9.31 6.96 -5.56
N LYS A 18 -9.08 7.55 -6.74
CA LYS A 18 -9.62 7.11 -8.02
C LYS A 18 -8.48 6.74 -8.94
N VAL A 19 -8.55 5.55 -9.47
CA VAL A 19 -7.66 5.04 -10.53
C VAL A 19 -8.54 4.87 -11.75
N GLU A 20 -8.26 5.62 -12.81
CA GLU A 20 -9.10 5.70 -14.00
C GLU A 20 -8.29 5.31 -15.24
N ASP A 21 -8.73 4.25 -15.95
CA ASP A 21 -8.18 3.75 -17.22
C ASP A 21 -6.65 3.50 -17.22
N ILE A 22 -6.09 3.08 -16.08
CA ILE A 22 -4.63 2.92 -15.97
C ILE A 22 -4.14 1.74 -16.79
N THR A 23 -3.28 2.04 -17.75
CA THR A 23 -2.48 1.04 -18.49
C THR A 23 -0.99 1.32 -18.27
N VAL A 24 -0.24 0.28 -17.89
CA VAL A 24 1.21 0.31 -17.74
C VAL A 24 1.80 -0.82 -18.57
N ALA A 25 2.79 -0.49 -19.40
CA ALA A 25 3.56 -1.47 -20.16
C ALA A 25 5.06 -1.26 -19.96
N TYR A 26 5.81 -2.34 -19.93
CA TYR A 26 7.26 -2.33 -20.03
C TYR A 26 7.62 -2.86 -21.42
N GLU A 27 8.27 -2.02 -22.23
CA GLU A 27 8.44 -2.27 -23.66
C GLU A 27 7.06 -2.52 -24.31
N ASP A 28 6.85 -3.67 -24.95
CA ASP A 28 5.59 -4.04 -25.59
C ASP A 28 4.71 -4.96 -24.73
N LYS A 29 5.04 -5.17 -23.46
CA LYS A 29 4.28 -6.09 -22.58
C LYS A 29 3.47 -5.31 -21.56
N PRO A 30 2.11 -5.36 -21.64
CA PRO A 30 1.27 -4.76 -20.62
C PRO A 30 1.41 -5.52 -19.30
N VAL A 31 1.62 -4.78 -18.22
CA VAL A 31 1.65 -5.28 -16.83
C VAL A 31 0.38 -4.88 -16.09
N LEU A 32 -0.19 -3.73 -16.45
CA LEU A 32 -1.52 -3.30 -16.06
C LEU A 32 -2.27 -2.90 -17.33
N TRP A 33 -3.54 -3.28 -17.39
CA TRP A 33 -4.40 -2.99 -18.54
C TRP A 33 -5.78 -2.56 -18.08
N ASP A 34 -6.17 -1.33 -18.48
CA ASP A 34 -7.51 -0.78 -18.25
C ASP A 34 -7.96 -0.97 -16.79
N VAL A 35 -7.12 -0.48 -15.87
CA VAL A 35 -7.33 -0.66 -14.43
C VAL A 35 -8.20 0.48 -13.91
N GLU A 36 -9.36 0.13 -13.39
CA GLU A 36 -10.24 1.01 -12.62
C GLU A 36 -10.31 0.56 -11.17
N LEU A 37 -10.12 1.49 -10.23
CA LEU A 37 -10.20 1.21 -8.80
C LEU A 37 -10.63 2.45 -8.03
N ASN A 38 -11.65 2.31 -7.18
CA ASN A 38 -12.07 3.32 -6.23
C ASN A 38 -11.77 2.86 -4.80
N VAL A 39 -11.05 3.69 -4.03
CA VAL A 39 -10.75 3.39 -2.63
C VAL A 39 -11.48 4.36 -1.72
N LYS A 40 -12.24 3.81 -0.78
CA LYS A 40 -12.97 4.57 0.23
C LYS A 40 -12.04 5.03 1.36
N LYS A 41 -12.44 6.09 2.04
CA LYS A 41 -11.75 6.62 3.22
C LYS A 41 -11.88 5.69 4.41
N GLY A 42 -10.82 5.58 5.21
CA GLY A 42 -10.87 4.89 6.50
C GLY A 42 -11.03 3.38 6.38
N VAL A 43 -10.55 2.77 5.29
CA VAL A 43 -10.61 1.32 5.07
C VAL A 43 -9.22 0.69 5.19
N LEU A 44 -9.21 -0.59 5.55
CA LEU A 44 -8.04 -1.47 5.45
C LEU A 44 -8.29 -2.41 4.27
N MET A 45 -7.59 -2.16 3.14
CA MET A 45 -7.78 -2.85 1.86
C MET A 45 -6.59 -3.74 1.52
N ALA A 46 -6.87 -4.98 1.11
CA ALA A 46 -5.90 -5.87 0.50
C ALA A 46 -5.90 -5.73 -1.03
N ILE A 47 -4.72 -5.77 -1.66
CA ILE A 47 -4.56 -6.04 -3.09
C ILE A 47 -3.99 -7.45 -3.20
N VAL A 48 -4.75 -8.36 -3.83
CA VAL A 48 -4.41 -9.78 -3.96
C VAL A 48 -4.40 -10.20 -5.43
N GLY A 49 -3.57 -11.20 -5.75
CA GLY A 49 -3.45 -11.75 -7.10
C GLY A 49 -2.17 -12.59 -7.24
N PRO A 50 -1.99 -13.32 -8.34
CA PRO A 50 -0.83 -14.16 -8.56
C PRO A 50 0.47 -13.34 -8.66
N ASN A 51 1.61 -14.03 -8.62
CA ASN A 51 2.90 -13.39 -8.89
C ASN A 51 2.92 -12.87 -10.33
N GLY A 52 3.42 -11.64 -10.51
CA GLY A 52 3.39 -10.98 -11.82
C GLY A 52 2.05 -10.33 -12.20
N ALA A 53 1.04 -10.35 -11.33
CA ALA A 53 -0.29 -9.77 -11.59
C ALA A 53 -0.34 -8.24 -11.67
N GLY A 54 0.78 -7.54 -11.42
CA GLY A 54 0.84 -6.08 -11.45
C GLY A 54 0.60 -5.39 -10.10
N LYS A 55 0.49 -6.11 -8.97
CA LYS A 55 0.18 -5.54 -7.64
C LYS A 55 1.12 -4.40 -7.24
N SER A 56 2.42 -4.66 -7.19
CA SER A 56 3.43 -3.64 -6.85
C SER A 56 3.53 -2.55 -7.91
N THR A 57 3.29 -2.88 -9.18
CA THR A 57 3.22 -1.91 -10.27
C THR A 57 2.05 -0.95 -10.07
N LEU A 58 0.87 -1.46 -9.68
CA LEU A 58 -0.29 -0.61 -9.36
C LEU A 58 0.02 0.36 -8.21
N ILE A 59 0.57 -0.13 -7.09
CA ILE A 59 0.98 0.76 -5.99
C ILE A 59 1.99 1.81 -6.47
N LYS A 60 3.03 1.42 -7.20
CA LYS A 60 4.05 2.34 -7.71
C LYS A 60 3.48 3.36 -8.69
N THR A 61 2.49 2.97 -9.50
CA THR A 61 1.78 3.89 -10.40
C THR A 61 0.92 4.88 -9.61
N MET A 62 0.16 4.41 -8.61
CA MET A 62 -0.58 5.31 -7.72
C MET A 62 0.33 6.32 -7.00
N LEU A 63 1.54 5.93 -6.63
CA LEU A 63 2.55 6.79 -6.01
C LEU A 63 3.35 7.66 -7.01
N ASN A 64 2.97 7.68 -8.29
CA ASN A 64 3.67 8.40 -9.37
C ASN A 64 5.15 8.01 -9.52
N LEU A 65 5.54 6.82 -9.04
CA LEU A 65 6.88 6.24 -9.21
C LEU A 65 7.03 5.56 -10.58
N ILE A 66 5.93 5.12 -11.18
CA ILE A 66 5.83 4.60 -12.54
C ILE A 66 4.77 5.44 -13.25
N LYS A 67 5.11 5.98 -14.40
CA LYS A 67 4.13 6.72 -15.21
C LYS A 67 3.30 5.75 -16.05
N PRO A 68 1.98 5.84 -16.01
CA PRO A 68 1.13 5.05 -16.89
C PRO A 68 1.25 5.53 -18.35
N VAL A 69 0.93 4.62 -19.29
CA VAL A 69 0.79 4.94 -20.73
C VAL A 69 -0.51 5.69 -20.96
N THR A 70 -1.60 5.29 -20.28
CA THR A 70 -2.92 5.94 -20.31
C THR A 70 -3.48 6.02 -18.90
N GLY A 71 -4.48 6.88 -18.73
CA GLY A 71 -5.23 7.06 -17.51
C GLY A 71 -4.55 7.98 -16.48
N GLU A 72 -5.21 8.15 -15.35
CA GLU A 72 -4.70 8.96 -14.24
C GLU A 72 -5.10 8.41 -12.88
N VAL A 73 -4.38 8.87 -11.85
CA VAL A 73 -4.68 8.58 -10.45
C VAL A 73 -4.93 9.89 -9.72
N LEU A 74 -6.07 9.97 -9.05
CA LEU A 74 -6.47 11.12 -8.24
C LEU A 74 -6.61 10.72 -6.78
N PHE A 75 -6.06 11.55 -5.89
CA PHE A 75 -6.22 11.48 -4.44
C PHE A 75 -7.01 12.70 -3.97
N TYR A 76 -8.16 12.52 -3.36
CA TYR A 76 -9.01 13.65 -2.96
C TYR A 76 -9.35 14.58 -4.13
N ASN A 77 -9.53 14.01 -5.35
CA ASN A 77 -9.68 14.70 -6.63
C ASN A 77 -8.49 15.59 -7.03
N GLU A 78 -7.30 15.36 -6.48
CA GLU A 78 -6.05 16.06 -6.77
C GLU A 78 -4.96 15.09 -7.23
N LYS A 79 -4.01 15.55 -8.05
CA LYS A 79 -2.85 14.75 -8.45
C LYS A 79 -1.91 14.49 -7.27
N TYR A 80 -1.20 13.36 -7.30
CA TYR A 80 -0.29 12.91 -6.25
C TYR A 80 0.63 14.02 -5.72
N ASP A 81 1.23 14.83 -6.59
CA ASP A 81 2.22 15.85 -6.19
C ASP A 81 1.66 16.89 -5.21
N LYS A 82 0.35 17.17 -5.28
CA LYS A 82 -0.31 18.12 -4.37
C LYS A 82 -0.60 17.53 -2.99
N VAL A 83 -0.71 16.22 -2.89
CA VAL A 83 -1.12 15.51 -1.67
C VAL A 83 -0.07 14.55 -1.11
N ARG A 84 1.12 14.50 -1.70
CA ARG A 84 2.20 13.57 -1.33
C ARG A 84 2.56 13.57 0.16
N ASN A 85 2.37 14.71 0.83
CA ASN A 85 2.61 14.86 2.27
C ASN A 85 1.56 14.16 3.15
N LYS A 86 0.44 13.72 2.57
CA LYS A 86 -0.63 12.96 3.20
C LYS A 86 -0.50 11.44 2.97
N ILE A 87 0.50 11.03 2.18
CA ILE A 87 0.67 9.64 1.74
C ILE A 87 1.99 9.11 2.27
N ALA A 88 1.94 7.93 2.90
CA ALA A 88 3.12 7.18 3.34
C ALA A 88 3.24 5.87 2.55
N TYR A 89 4.47 5.42 2.35
CA TYR A 89 4.76 4.19 1.62
C TYR A 89 5.78 3.33 2.37
N VAL A 90 5.43 2.07 2.54
CA VAL A 90 6.32 0.99 3.00
C VAL A 90 6.65 0.12 1.79
N PRO A 91 7.87 0.19 1.27
CA PRO A 91 8.28 -0.60 0.10
C PRO A 91 8.47 -2.07 0.48
N GLN A 92 8.44 -2.94 -0.53
CA GLN A 92 8.83 -4.33 -0.37
C GLN A 92 10.27 -4.43 0.13
N ARG A 93 10.52 -5.31 1.10
CA ARG A 93 11.83 -5.47 1.75
C ARG A 93 12.98 -5.69 0.76
N GLY A 94 12.78 -6.49 -0.27
CA GLY A 94 13.80 -6.79 -1.29
C GLY A 94 14.23 -5.60 -2.16
N SER A 95 13.53 -4.46 -2.09
CA SER A 95 13.85 -3.24 -2.84
C SER A 95 14.67 -2.21 -2.05
N VAL A 96 15.08 -2.55 -0.82
CA VAL A 96 15.78 -1.64 0.10
C VAL A 96 17.22 -2.08 0.25
N ASP A 97 18.15 -1.12 0.21
CA ASP A 97 19.55 -1.34 0.57
C ASP A 97 19.71 -1.37 2.09
N TRP A 98 19.87 -2.56 2.64
CA TRP A 98 19.99 -2.79 4.08
C TRP A 98 21.42 -2.64 4.60
N ASP A 99 22.42 -2.55 3.72
CA ASP A 99 23.84 -2.41 4.10
C ASP A 99 24.22 -0.94 4.29
N PHE A 100 23.28 -0.01 4.05
CA PHE A 100 23.50 1.40 4.29
C PHE A 100 23.78 1.66 5.80
N PRO A 101 24.91 2.32 6.16
CA PRO A 101 25.34 2.49 7.55
C PRO A 101 24.50 3.54 8.29
N THR A 102 23.32 3.16 8.73
CA THR A 102 22.37 4.04 9.44
C THR A 102 21.71 3.29 10.59
N THR A 103 21.29 4.02 11.63
CA THR A 103 20.60 3.44 12.78
C THR A 103 19.09 3.34 12.54
N VAL A 104 18.41 2.55 13.37
CA VAL A 104 16.94 2.49 13.41
C VAL A 104 16.34 3.89 13.60
N PHE A 105 16.91 4.67 14.57
CA PHE A 105 16.45 6.02 14.84
C PHE A 105 16.54 6.91 13.60
N ASP A 106 17.68 6.91 12.92
CA ASP A 106 17.89 7.74 11.73
C ASP A 106 16.91 7.39 10.60
N VAL A 107 16.71 6.08 10.33
CA VAL A 107 15.77 5.63 9.30
C VAL A 107 14.35 6.10 9.60
N VAL A 108 13.91 6.01 10.86
CA VAL A 108 12.56 6.46 11.23
C VAL A 108 12.48 7.99 11.19
N GLU A 109 13.50 8.71 11.64
CA GLU A 109 13.57 10.18 11.58
C GLU A 109 13.50 10.72 10.15
N MET A 110 14.08 10.00 9.16
CA MET A 110 13.94 10.35 7.72
C MET A 110 12.47 10.48 7.29
N GLY A 111 11.54 9.75 7.91
CA GLY A 111 10.10 9.91 7.66
C GLY A 111 9.56 11.31 7.98
N ARG A 112 10.25 12.09 8.82
CA ARG A 112 9.87 13.48 9.16
C ARG A 112 10.32 14.51 8.13
N TYR A 113 11.30 14.19 7.28
CA TYR A 113 11.92 15.17 6.38
C TYR A 113 10.93 15.83 5.42
N GLY A 114 9.90 15.12 4.96
CA GLY A 114 8.84 15.68 4.14
C GLY A 114 8.04 16.80 4.83
N LYS A 115 7.85 16.71 6.16
CA LYS A 115 7.14 17.73 6.97
C LYS A 115 8.08 18.83 7.50
N VAL A 116 9.33 18.50 7.79
CA VAL A 116 10.32 19.47 8.28
C VAL A 116 10.79 20.39 7.14
N GLY A 117 10.92 19.86 5.93
CA GLY A 117 11.48 20.56 4.77
C GLY A 117 13.00 20.43 4.71
N TRP A 118 13.53 20.38 3.48
CA TRP A 118 14.94 20.01 3.21
C TRP A 118 16.00 20.94 3.83
N LEU A 119 15.66 22.22 4.04
CA LEU A 119 16.61 23.21 4.58
C LEU A 119 16.46 23.47 6.07
N LYS A 120 15.55 22.79 6.75
CA LYS A 120 15.28 23.03 8.17
C LYS A 120 15.88 21.90 9.02
N LYS A 121 16.44 22.26 10.16
CA LYS A 121 16.91 21.30 11.16
C LYS A 121 15.72 20.57 11.79
N VAL A 122 15.90 19.27 12.03
CA VAL A 122 14.95 18.45 12.80
C VAL A 122 14.81 19.04 14.21
N ARG A 123 13.58 19.27 14.63
CA ARG A 123 13.26 19.90 15.94
C ARG A 123 13.11 18.83 17.00
N LYS A 124 13.12 19.26 18.28
CA LYS A 124 12.89 18.36 19.42
C LYS A 124 11.60 17.56 19.30
N ILE A 125 10.52 18.20 18.87
CA ILE A 125 9.21 17.53 18.65
C ILE A 125 9.28 16.43 17.57
N ASP A 126 10.08 16.59 16.54
CA ASP A 126 10.23 15.59 15.49
C ASP A 126 10.99 14.36 16.02
N LYS A 127 12.00 14.56 16.87
CA LYS A 127 12.72 13.49 17.57
C LYS A 127 11.82 12.73 18.56
N GLU A 128 10.94 13.42 19.26
CA GLU A 128 9.96 12.81 20.16
C GLU A 128 8.99 11.92 19.37
N LYS A 129 8.45 12.42 18.26
CA LYS A 129 7.59 11.63 17.35
C LYS A 129 8.32 10.42 16.76
N THR A 130 9.60 10.53 16.48
CA THR A 130 10.44 9.42 16.04
C THR A 130 10.49 8.32 17.10
N LYS A 131 10.79 8.69 18.37
CA LYS A 131 10.80 7.73 19.48
C LYS A 131 9.45 7.08 19.70
N GLU A 132 8.36 7.86 19.69
CA GLU A 132 7.00 7.32 19.80
C GLU A 132 6.67 6.32 18.67
N SER A 133 7.13 6.58 17.45
CA SER A 133 6.87 5.68 16.31
C SER A 133 7.69 4.40 16.40
N ILE A 134 8.92 4.47 16.92
CA ILE A 134 9.76 3.30 17.23
C ILE A 134 9.10 2.46 18.32
N ALA A 135 8.56 3.10 19.37
CA ALA A 135 7.85 2.43 20.45
C ALA A 135 6.57 1.73 19.97
N LYS A 136 5.80 2.38 19.08
CA LYS A 136 4.58 1.77 18.49
C LYS A 136 4.83 0.42 17.81
N VAL A 137 6.04 0.18 17.33
CA VAL A 137 6.42 -1.07 16.66
C VAL A 137 7.28 -1.98 17.54
N GLY A 138 7.51 -1.64 18.81
CA GLY A 138 8.30 -2.42 19.78
C GLY A 138 9.77 -2.55 19.39
N MET A 139 10.38 -1.43 18.99
CA MET A 139 11.77 -1.39 18.52
C MET A 139 12.67 -0.46 19.35
N GLU A 140 12.25 -0.06 20.55
CA GLU A 140 12.95 0.91 21.40
C GLU A 140 14.38 0.46 21.74
N GLU A 141 14.55 -0.80 22.13
CA GLU A 141 15.85 -1.38 22.50
C GLU A 141 16.84 -1.45 21.32
N PHE A 142 16.31 -1.33 20.08
CA PHE A 142 17.10 -1.37 18.86
C PHE A 142 17.37 0.01 18.26
N SER A 143 16.93 1.09 18.93
CA SER A 143 16.93 2.46 18.38
C SER A 143 18.30 2.89 17.83
N ASP A 144 19.38 2.58 18.54
CA ASP A 144 20.75 2.95 18.18
C ASP A 144 21.48 1.86 17.35
N ARG A 145 20.80 0.72 17.07
CA ARG A 145 21.38 -0.38 16.30
C ARG A 145 21.34 -0.07 14.81
N GLN A 146 22.38 -0.50 14.09
CA GLN A 146 22.39 -0.40 12.62
C GLN A 146 21.35 -1.32 12.00
N ILE A 147 20.70 -0.85 10.90
CA ILE A 147 19.63 -1.59 10.23
C ILE A 147 20.13 -2.91 9.61
N SER A 148 21.40 -2.99 9.20
CA SER A 148 22.05 -4.20 8.69
C SER A 148 22.13 -5.34 9.72
N GLN A 149 22.10 -5.02 11.02
CA GLN A 149 22.18 -5.99 12.12
C GLN A 149 20.82 -6.53 12.55
N LEU A 150 19.75 -6.11 11.90
CA LEU A 150 18.38 -6.49 12.26
C LEU A 150 17.93 -7.73 11.52
N SER A 151 17.10 -8.55 12.19
CA SER A 151 16.35 -9.61 11.51
C SER A 151 15.35 -9.04 10.50
N GLY A 152 14.89 -9.87 9.54
CA GLY A 152 13.91 -9.43 8.54
C GLY A 152 12.64 -8.85 9.12
N GLY A 153 12.08 -9.46 10.16
CA GLY A 153 10.90 -8.94 10.85
C GLY A 153 11.17 -7.62 11.60
N GLN A 154 12.38 -7.43 12.15
CA GLN A 154 12.79 -6.17 12.77
C GLN A 154 12.93 -5.06 11.71
N GLN A 155 13.57 -5.35 10.57
CA GLN A 155 13.68 -4.42 9.45
C GLN A 155 12.30 -3.96 8.96
N GLN A 156 11.35 -4.90 8.82
CA GLN A 156 9.98 -4.58 8.41
C GLN A 156 9.30 -3.63 9.41
N ARG A 157 9.45 -3.87 10.70
CA ARG A 157 8.93 -2.98 11.76
C ARG A 157 9.56 -1.57 11.72
N VAL A 158 10.86 -1.46 11.42
CA VAL A 158 11.53 -0.15 11.26
C VAL A 158 10.92 0.64 10.10
N PHE A 159 10.67 0.02 8.95
CA PHE A 159 10.05 0.69 7.82
C PHE A 159 8.58 1.05 8.08
N LEU A 160 7.87 0.22 8.84
CA LEU A 160 6.54 0.58 9.34
C LEU A 160 6.61 1.81 10.25
N ALA A 161 7.55 1.86 11.22
CA ALA A 161 7.76 3.04 12.07
C ALA A 161 8.07 4.31 11.26
N ARG A 162 8.91 4.17 10.22
CA ARG A 162 9.23 5.27 9.28
C ARG A 162 7.99 5.79 8.55
N ALA A 163 7.03 4.92 8.22
CA ALA A 163 5.76 5.35 7.64
C ALA A 163 4.85 6.00 8.70
N LEU A 164 4.77 5.42 9.91
CA LEU A 164 3.94 5.93 11.00
C LEU A 164 4.33 7.33 11.45
N VAL A 165 5.64 7.62 11.53
CA VAL A 165 6.14 8.94 11.95
C VAL A 165 5.75 10.07 11.01
N GLN A 166 5.40 9.75 9.76
CA GLN A 166 4.88 10.71 8.78
C GLN A 166 3.49 11.21 9.15
N ASP A 167 2.74 10.48 9.99
CA ASP A 167 1.36 10.81 10.36
C ASP A 167 0.53 11.15 9.11
N ALA A 168 0.50 10.19 8.18
CA ALA A 168 -0.20 10.30 6.90
C ALA A 168 -1.70 10.03 7.03
N GLU A 169 -2.46 10.34 5.98
CA GLU A 169 -3.88 10.00 5.86
C GLU A 169 -4.06 8.67 5.11
N VAL A 170 -3.13 8.37 4.17
CA VAL A 170 -3.13 7.15 3.35
C VAL A 170 -1.79 6.44 3.49
N TYR A 171 -1.84 5.13 3.71
CA TYR A 171 -0.66 4.27 3.82
C TYR A 171 -0.70 3.20 2.75
N PHE A 172 0.33 3.15 1.90
CA PHE A 172 0.57 2.05 0.98
C PHE A 172 1.64 1.13 1.53
N MET A 173 1.43 -0.18 1.44
CA MET A 173 2.36 -1.19 1.93
C MET A 173 2.51 -2.31 0.91
N ASP A 174 3.74 -2.53 0.46
CA ASP A 174 4.04 -3.58 -0.50
C ASP A 174 4.59 -4.81 0.24
N GLU A 175 3.73 -5.81 0.42
CA GLU A 175 4.00 -7.06 1.15
C GLU A 175 4.50 -6.87 2.60
N PRO A 176 3.74 -6.15 3.47
CA PRO A 176 4.21 -5.80 4.80
C PRO A 176 4.45 -7.00 5.74
N PHE A 177 3.96 -8.18 5.38
CA PHE A 177 4.08 -9.42 6.17
C PHE A 177 5.14 -10.38 5.65
N GLN A 178 5.86 -10.03 4.56
CA GLN A 178 6.84 -10.92 3.94
C GLN A 178 8.04 -11.17 4.87
N GLY A 179 8.31 -12.46 5.13
CA GLY A 179 9.49 -12.87 5.91
C GLY A 179 9.45 -12.53 7.39
N VAL A 180 8.25 -12.31 7.95
CA VAL A 180 8.03 -12.14 9.39
C VAL A 180 7.42 -13.41 10.00
N ASP A 181 7.68 -13.64 11.29
CA ASP A 181 7.02 -14.70 12.04
C ASP A 181 5.57 -14.31 12.38
N SER A 182 4.74 -15.31 12.74
CA SER A 182 3.31 -15.12 13.01
C SER A 182 3.03 -14.13 14.17
N LYS A 183 3.91 -14.01 15.14
CA LYS A 183 3.76 -13.05 16.25
C LYS A 183 3.98 -11.61 15.75
N THR A 184 5.01 -11.42 14.95
CA THR A 184 5.31 -10.13 14.32
C THR A 184 4.20 -9.73 13.34
N GLU A 185 3.69 -10.68 12.54
CA GLU A 185 2.56 -10.46 11.63
C GLU A 185 1.33 -9.95 12.37
N LYS A 186 0.90 -10.63 13.44
CA LYS A 186 -0.24 -10.17 14.27
C LYS A 186 -0.02 -8.77 14.83
N SER A 187 1.18 -8.46 15.31
CA SER A 187 1.51 -7.12 15.81
C SER A 187 1.38 -6.05 14.70
N ILE A 188 1.82 -6.35 13.49
CA ILE A 188 1.66 -5.44 12.34
C ILE A 188 0.17 -5.26 12.02
N VAL A 189 -0.61 -6.35 11.95
CA VAL A 189 -2.06 -6.29 11.70
C VAL A 189 -2.78 -5.42 12.73
N ASP A 190 -2.44 -5.55 14.01
CA ASP A 190 -3.03 -4.73 15.08
C ASP A 190 -2.74 -3.23 14.87
N ILE A 191 -1.52 -2.88 14.44
CA ILE A 191 -1.16 -1.51 14.08
C ILE A 191 -1.99 -1.02 12.89
N LEU A 192 -2.17 -1.84 11.83
CA LEU A 192 -2.96 -1.47 10.66
C LEU A 192 -4.44 -1.27 11.02
N LYS A 193 -5.00 -2.17 11.83
CA LYS A 193 -6.38 -2.05 12.34
C LYS A 193 -6.54 -0.78 13.21
N LYS A 194 -5.53 -0.42 14.00
CA LYS A 194 -5.53 0.81 14.79
C LYS A 194 -5.54 2.05 13.87
N LEU A 195 -4.69 2.10 12.85
CA LEU A 195 -4.69 3.18 11.85
C LEU A 195 -6.07 3.35 11.20
N ARG A 196 -6.67 2.24 10.75
CA ARG A 196 -8.03 2.24 10.18
C ARG A 196 -9.06 2.79 11.17
N ASN A 197 -9.00 2.39 12.46
CA ASN A 197 -9.90 2.87 13.50
C ASN A 197 -9.71 4.36 13.81
N GLU A 198 -8.53 4.92 13.54
CA GLU A 198 -8.22 6.35 13.60
C GLU A 198 -8.66 7.10 12.32
N GLY A 199 -9.37 6.44 11.40
CA GLY A 199 -9.87 7.02 10.14
C GLY A 199 -8.84 7.11 9.02
N LYS A 200 -7.67 6.49 9.17
CA LYS A 200 -6.64 6.40 8.12
C LYS A 200 -7.04 5.31 7.12
N THR A 201 -6.64 5.50 5.86
CA THR A 201 -6.81 4.49 4.81
C THR A 201 -5.52 3.72 4.63
N VAL A 202 -5.59 2.40 4.65
CA VAL A 202 -4.43 1.53 4.47
C VAL A 202 -4.67 0.58 3.31
N ILE A 203 -3.74 0.55 2.35
CA ILE A 203 -3.77 -0.34 1.21
C ILE A 203 -2.51 -1.22 1.27
N ALA A 204 -2.67 -2.54 1.36
CA ALA A 204 -1.56 -3.47 1.45
C ALA A 204 -1.62 -4.54 0.36
N VAL A 205 -0.49 -4.80 -0.30
CA VAL A 205 -0.34 -6.01 -1.10
C VAL A 205 -0.25 -7.20 -0.16
N HIS A 206 -1.08 -8.21 -0.42
CA HIS A 206 -1.16 -9.42 0.40
C HIS A 206 -1.20 -10.66 -0.49
N HIS A 207 -0.57 -11.74 -0.07
CA HIS A 207 -0.47 -12.97 -0.87
C HIS A 207 -1.11 -14.18 -0.21
N ASP A 208 -1.37 -14.13 1.09
CA ASP A 208 -2.03 -15.21 1.82
C ASP A 208 -3.55 -15.01 1.84
N LEU A 209 -4.25 -15.76 0.97
CA LEU A 209 -5.71 -15.70 0.87
C LEU A 209 -6.42 -16.18 2.15
N GLN A 210 -5.77 -16.99 3.01
CA GLN A 210 -6.41 -17.54 4.19
C GLN A 210 -6.67 -16.45 5.25
N THR A 211 -5.81 -15.45 5.30
CA THR A 211 -5.87 -14.38 6.30
C THR A 211 -6.60 -13.12 5.83
N VAL A 212 -6.95 -13.03 4.52
CA VAL A 212 -7.62 -11.82 3.97
C VAL A 212 -8.88 -11.47 4.73
N LYS A 213 -9.78 -12.42 4.98
CA LYS A 213 -11.05 -12.18 5.66
C LYS A 213 -10.89 -11.73 7.12
N GLU A 214 -9.81 -12.16 7.76
CA GLU A 214 -9.54 -11.83 9.15
C GLU A 214 -8.90 -10.44 9.30
N TYR A 215 -8.02 -10.07 8.33
CA TYR A 215 -7.19 -8.88 8.47
C TYR A 215 -7.79 -7.65 7.81
N PHE A 216 -8.55 -7.80 6.72
CA PHE A 216 -8.96 -6.68 5.85
C PHE A 216 -10.47 -6.50 5.77
N ASP A 217 -10.91 -5.25 5.58
CA ASP A 217 -12.32 -4.91 5.36
C ASP A 217 -12.68 -4.97 3.87
N TYR A 218 -11.73 -4.59 3.00
CA TYR A 218 -11.88 -4.52 1.56
C TYR A 218 -10.81 -5.35 0.87
N VAL A 219 -11.12 -5.86 -0.31
CA VAL A 219 -10.18 -6.58 -1.14
C VAL A 219 -10.32 -6.20 -2.61
N THR A 220 -9.19 -6.07 -3.28
CA THR A 220 -9.09 -5.90 -4.74
C THR A 220 -8.35 -7.11 -5.31
N PHE A 221 -9.01 -7.85 -6.17
CA PHE A 221 -8.44 -8.94 -6.95
C PHE A 221 -7.87 -8.38 -8.25
N ILE A 222 -6.58 -8.61 -8.51
CA ILE A 222 -5.91 -8.12 -9.71
C ILE A 222 -5.15 -9.24 -10.42
N ASN A 223 -5.26 -9.26 -11.74
CA ASN A 223 -4.44 -10.05 -12.65
C ASN A 223 -4.35 -9.30 -13.98
N ILE A 224 -3.36 -8.41 -14.11
CA ILE A 224 -3.19 -7.41 -15.18
C ILE A 224 -4.30 -6.33 -15.14
N SER A 225 -5.55 -6.73 -14.95
CA SER A 225 -6.72 -5.86 -14.76
C SER A 225 -7.35 -6.14 -13.40
N VAL A 226 -8.19 -5.24 -12.91
CA VAL A 226 -9.01 -5.48 -11.71
C VAL A 226 -10.12 -6.46 -12.06
N MET A 227 -10.13 -7.59 -11.37
CA MET A 227 -11.12 -8.66 -11.57
C MET A 227 -12.36 -8.47 -10.71
N ALA A 228 -12.16 -7.99 -9.48
CA ALA A 228 -13.21 -7.62 -8.52
C ALA A 228 -12.62 -6.71 -7.45
N SER A 229 -13.40 -5.75 -6.95
CA SER A 229 -13.02 -4.88 -5.83
C SER A 229 -14.25 -4.54 -5.00
N GLY A 230 -14.14 -4.60 -3.66
CA GLY A 230 -15.25 -4.29 -2.78
C GLY A 230 -15.02 -4.75 -1.35
N HIS A 231 -16.09 -4.73 -0.56
CA HIS A 231 -16.06 -5.25 0.81
C HIS A 231 -15.75 -6.75 0.79
N VAL A 232 -14.90 -7.21 1.71
CA VAL A 232 -14.40 -8.58 1.71
C VAL A 232 -15.54 -9.62 1.73
N ASN A 233 -16.62 -9.36 2.48
CA ASN A 233 -17.74 -10.29 2.57
C ASN A 233 -18.51 -10.44 1.25
N ASP A 234 -18.46 -9.45 0.37
CA ASP A 234 -19.22 -9.44 -0.88
C ASP A 234 -18.41 -10.00 -2.05
N VAL A 235 -17.10 -9.70 -2.11
CA VAL A 235 -16.27 -10.02 -3.28
C VAL A 235 -15.28 -11.16 -3.07
N PHE A 236 -15.01 -11.58 -1.81
CA PHE A 236 -14.10 -12.68 -1.53
C PHE A 236 -14.81 -14.05 -1.70
N THR A 237 -15.08 -14.39 -2.96
CA THR A 237 -15.78 -15.61 -3.38
C THR A 237 -14.84 -16.57 -4.10
N GLU A 238 -15.17 -17.86 -4.13
CA GLU A 238 -14.43 -18.87 -4.89
C GLU A 238 -14.34 -18.50 -6.38
N GLU A 239 -15.43 -17.98 -6.94
CA GLU A 239 -15.48 -17.54 -8.34
C GLU A 239 -14.44 -16.45 -8.64
N ASN A 240 -14.35 -15.40 -7.81
CA ASN A 240 -13.38 -14.32 -7.99
C ASN A 240 -11.94 -14.79 -7.78
N ILE A 241 -11.72 -15.70 -6.82
CA ILE A 241 -10.41 -16.33 -6.61
C ILE A 241 -10.03 -17.14 -7.87
N GLU A 242 -10.92 -17.99 -8.37
CA GLU A 242 -10.66 -18.78 -9.58
C GLU A 242 -10.41 -17.91 -10.81
N LYS A 243 -11.24 -16.90 -11.06
CA LYS A 243 -11.03 -15.94 -12.16
C LYS A 243 -9.66 -15.27 -12.07
N THR A 244 -9.21 -14.91 -10.87
CA THR A 244 -7.96 -14.19 -10.67
C THR A 244 -6.74 -15.09 -10.82
N TYR A 245 -6.78 -16.30 -10.26
CA TYR A 245 -5.58 -17.16 -10.15
C TYR A 245 -5.49 -18.24 -11.26
N LYS A 246 -6.61 -18.67 -11.84
CA LYS A 246 -6.62 -19.71 -12.90
C LYS A 246 -6.54 -19.14 -14.31
N ASN A 247 -6.86 -17.87 -14.53
CA ASN A 247 -6.93 -17.27 -15.87
C ASN A 247 -5.54 -16.97 -16.47
N LYS A 248 -4.89 -18.01 -17.03
CA LYS A 248 -3.78 -17.81 -17.97
C LYS A 248 -4.22 -17.17 -19.30
N SER A 249 -5.54 -17.06 -19.57
CA SER A 249 -6.08 -16.64 -20.86
C SER A 249 -6.08 -15.12 -21.10
N LEU A 250 -6.01 -14.29 -20.05
CA LEU A 250 -6.02 -12.83 -20.23
C LEU A 250 -4.75 -12.35 -20.95
N SER A 251 -3.59 -12.91 -20.61
CA SER A 251 -2.33 -12.59 -21.31
C SER A 251 -2.35 -12.98 -22.79
N ASN A 252 -3.11 -14.02 -23.18
CA ASN A 252 -3.26 -14.44 -24.56
C ASN A 252 -4.26 -13.54 -25.32
N LYS A 253 -5.40 -13.19 -24.73
CA LYS A 253 -6.36 -12.25 -25.33
C LYS A 253 -5.78 -10.85 -25.54
N ILE A 254 -4.95 -10.38 -24.61
CA ILE A 254 -4.28 -9.08 -24.74
C ILE A 254 -3.25 -9.14 -25.87
N LYS A 255 -2.51 -10.25 -26.01
CA LYS A 255 -1.59 -10.44 -27.16
C LYS A 255 -2.33 -10.44 -28.50
N GLU A 256 -3.44 -11.17 -28.62
CA GLU A 256 -4.28 -11.18 -29.84
C GLU A 256 -4.79 -9.78 -30.19
N ASN A 257 -5.27 -8.98 -29.19
CA ASN A 257 -5.73 -7.62 -29.42
C ASN A 257 -4.61 -6.63 -29.80
N LEU A 258 -3.37 -6.86 -29.36
CA LEU A 258 -2.22 -6.06 -29.75
C LEU A 258 -1.68 -6.41 -31.14
N GLU A 259 -1.79 -7.68 -31.56
CA GLU A 259 -1.45 -8.12 -32.91
C GLU A 259 -2.43 -7.56 -33.95
N VAL A 260 -3.71 -7.58 -33.68
CA VAL A 260 -4.76 -7.00 -34.56
C VAL A 260 -4.60 -5.49 -34.75
N LYS A 261 -4.08 -4.75 -33.76
CA LYS A 261 -3.82 -3.30 -33.90
C LYS A 261 -2.53 -2.95 -34.63
N LYS A 262 -1.64 -3.91 -34.88
CA LYS A 262 -0.41 -3.70 -35.67
C LYS A 262 -0.60 -3.98 -37.17
N GLU A 263 -1.69 -4.64 -37.55
CA GLU A 263 -2.02 -4.99 -38.95
C GLU A 263 -3.05 -4.05 -39.58
N GLY A 264 -3.58 -3.06 -38.88
CA GLY A 264 -4.48 -2.01 -39.38
C GLY A 264 -3.88 -0.62 -39.23
#